data_cde0eaaeae1b8fbaac3885dbee646b75
#
_entry.id   cde0eaaeae1b8fbaac3885dbee646b75
#
_cell.length_a   1.000
_cell.length_b   1.000
_cell.length_c   1.000
_cell.angle_alpha   90.00
_cell.angle_beta   90.00
_cell.angle_gamma   90.00
#
_symmetry.space_group_name_H-M   'P 1'
#
loop_
_entity.id
_entity.type
_entity.pdbx_description
1 polymer ?
#
loop_
_entity_poly.entity_id
_entity_poly.type
_entity_poly.pdbx_seq_one_letter_code
_entity_poly.pdbx_strand_id
1 'polypeptide(L)'
;GGFQCSLHNGMDALGITADAIDVVGLVGFGQQVGAELPSYLANEVRTEVGQQARLVYCSSHHEGHAWAAIGQLSLKDALVVVIDHSGSIIESAKGGLDGARVEQTSYYLWRDNCLKLVSRDHDAPGEIGYGRFYSKVTRYVGFGSYHDAGKMMGLAPFGATERIGLIPLAFESKEGRETTA
;
A
#
# COMPACT_ATOMS: atom_id res chain seq x y z
N GLY A 1 -0.41 -21.76 -4.14
CA GLY A 1 -0.04 -20.42 -4.63
C GLY A 1 0.95 -19.73 -3.71
N GLY A 2 1.35 -18.52 -4.07
CA GLY A 2 2.38 -17.78 -3.31
C GLY A 2 2.00 -17.47 -1.85
N PHE A 3 0.72 -17.28 -1.56
CA PHE A 3 0.22 -17.06 -0.19
C PHE A 3 0.52 -18.26 0.74
N GLN A 4 0.16 -19.48 0.31
CA GLN A 4 0.38 -20.69 1.09
C GLN A 4 1.86 -20.91 1.42
N CYS A 5 2.74 -20.78 0.42
CA CYS A 5 4.19 -20.88 0.64
C CYS A 5 4.70 -19.86 1.65
N SER A 6 4.23 -18.60 1.57
CA SER A 6 4.67 -17.55 2.49
C SER A 6 4.19 -17.81 3.91
N LEU A 7 2.96 -18.28 4.08
CA LEU A 7 2.38 -18.60 5.39
C LEU A 7 3.13 -19.77 6.04
N HIS A 8 3.33 -20.87 5.30
CA HIS A 8 4.04 -22.04 5.81
C HIS A 8 5.48 -21.71 6.16
N ASN A 9 6.20 -21.00 5.28
CA ASN A 9 7.57 -20.56 5.59
C ASN A 9 7.64 -19.67 6.84
N GLY A 10 6.63 -18.81 7.05
CA GLY A 10 6.53 -17.99 8.26
C GLY A 10 6.29 -18.84 9.52
N MET A 11 5.38 -19.80 9.47
CA MET A 11 5.13 -20.71 10.59
C MET A 11 6.34 -21.57 10.90
N ASP A 12 7.00 -22.11 9.88
CA ASP A 12 8.22 -22.92 10.05
C ASP A 12 9.35 -22.09 10.68
N ALA A 13 9.55 -20.87 10.21
CA ALA A 13 10.58 -19.96 10.73
C ALA A 13 10.35 -19.60 12.22
N LEU A 14 9.08 -19.53 12.63
CA LEU A 14 8.70 -19.22 14.02
C LEU A 14 8.55 -20.46 14.88
N GLY A 15 8.56 -21.67 14.31
CA GLY A 15 8.31 -22.93 15.00
C GLY A 15 6.90 -23.04 15.58
N ILE A 16 5.91 -22.44 14.90
CA ILE A 16 4.50 -22.47 15.32
C ILE A 16 3.66 -23.29 14.35
N THR A 17 2.53 -23.79 14.85
CA THR A 17 1.54 -24.56 14.09
C THR A 17 0.30 -23.70 13.81
N ALA A 18 -0.52 -24.10 12.86
CA ALA A 18 -1.71 -23.34 12.44
C ALA A 18 -2.70 -23.08 13.61
N ASP A 19 -2.81 -24.02 14.53
CA ASP A 19 -3.67 -23.91 15.72
C ASP A 19 -3.19 -22.86 16.74
N ALA A 20 -1.94 -22.43 16.65
CA ALA A 20 -1.38 -21.34 17.47
C ALA A 20 -1.70 -19.94 16.92
N ILE A 21 -2.39 -19.87 15.75
CA ILE A 21 -2.73 -18.59 15.12
C ILE A 21 -4.13 -18.14 15.57
N ASP A 22 -4.18 -17.09 16.38
CA ASP A 22 -5.44 -16.51 16.86
C ASP A 22 -6.03 -15.48 15.89
N VAL A 23 -5.18 -14.74 15.18
CA VAL A 23 -5.60 -13.63 14.29
C VAL A 23 -4.80 -13.63 13.01
N VAL A 24 -5.49 -13.45 11.89
CA VAL A 24 -4.87 -13.20 10.58
C VAL A 24 -5.30 -11.84 10.06
N GLY A 25 -4.32 -10.94 9.90
CA GLY A 25 -4.51 -9.67 9.21
C GLY A 25 -4.39 -9.83 7.69
N LEU A 26 -5.37 -9.37 6.97
CA LEU A 26 -5.41 -9.39 5.51
C LEU A 26 -5.49 -7.97 4.96
N VAL A 27 -4.66 -7.65 3.99
CA VAL A 27 -4.67 -6.35 3.32
C VAL A 27 -5.03 -6.56 1.86
N GLY A 28 -6.07 -5.86 1.39
CA GLY A 28 -6.48 -5.87 0.00
C GLY A 28 -5.49 -5.10 -0.89
N PHE A 29 -5.34 -5.54 -2.13
CA PHE A 29 -4.69 -4.80 -3.19
C PHE A 29 -5.57 -4.80 -4.44
N GLY A 30 -5.78 -3.63 -5.05
CA GLY A 30 -6.65 -3.49 -6.21
C GLY A 30 -8.15 -3.67 -5.91
N GLN A 31 -8.52 -3.78 -4.64
CA GLN A 31 -9.91 -3.77 -4.19
C GLN A 31 -10.40 -2.33 -3.99
N GLN A 32 -11.70 -2.13 -3.98
CA GLN A 32 -12.29 -0.86 -3.61
C GLN A 32 -12.16 -0.64 -2.10
N VAL A 33 -11.78 0.57 -1.70
CA VAL A 33 -11.77 0.96 -0.28
C VAL A 33 -13.18 0.80 0.30
N GLY A 34 -13.28 0.15 1.46
CA GLY A 34 -14.55 -0.19 2.08
C GLY A 34 -15.15 -1.53 1.61
N ALA A 35 -14.53 -2.22 0.64
CA ALA A 35 -14.98 -3.54 0.24
C ALA A 35 -14.85 -4.56 1.39
N GLU A 36 -15.78 -5.51 1.44
CA GLU A 36 -15.73 -6.63 2.37
C GLU A 36 -14.68 -7.66 1.95
N LEU A 37 -14.24 -8.45 2.93
CA LEU A 37 -13.35 -9.59 2.65
C LEU A 37 -14.02 -10.58 1.69
N PRO A 38 -13.43 -10.85 0.52
CA PRO A 38 -13.98 -11.81 -0.41
C PRO A 38 -14.09 -13.21 0.21
N SER A 39 -15.24 -13.86 0.07
CA SER A 39 -15.52 -15.17 0.68
C SER A 39 -14.52 -16.25 0.26
N TYR A 40 -14.08 -16.23 -1.00
CA TYR A 40 -13.08 -17.20 -1.48
C TYR A 40 -11.75 -17.05 -0.73
N LEU A 41 -11.32 -15.79 -0.47
CA LEU A 41 -10.08 -15.52 0.25
C LEU A 41 -10.21 -15.90 1.73
N ALA A 42 -11.36 -15.60 2.35
CA ALA A 42 -11.63 -16.03 3.72
C ALA A 42 -11.56 -17.54 3.86
N ASN A 43 -12.13 -18.28 2.90
CA ASN A 43 -12.12 -19.73 2.90
C ASN A 43 -10.70 -20.29 2.67
N GLU A 44 -9.94 -19.72 1.74
CA GLU A 44 -8.55 -20.12 1.49
C GLU A 44 -7.70 -19.96 2.76
N VAL A 45 -7.79 -18.81 3.42
CA VAL A 45 -7.05 -18.55 4.67
C VAL A 45 -7.45 -19.55 5.76
N ARG A 46 -8.76 -19.77 5.97
CA ARG A 46 -9.24 -20.70 6.97
C ARG A 46 -8.88 -22.16 6.71
N THR A 47 -8.68 -22.52 5.46
CA THR A 47 -8.18 -23.86 5.10
C THR A 47 -6.78 -24.08 5.63
N GLU A 48 -5.96 -23.04 5.65
CA GLU A 48 -4.55 -23.11 6.09
C GLU A 48 -4.36 -22.95 7.60
N VAL A 49 -5.12 -22.04 8.23
CA VAL A 49 -4.93 -21.69 9.65
C VAL A 49 -6.03 -22.22 10.58
N GLY A 50 -7.07 -22.82 10.03
CA GLY A 50 -8.21 -23.31 10.81
C GLY A 50 -9.33 -22.27 11.00
N GLN A 51 -10.50 -22.77 11.44
CA GLN A 51 -11.71 -21.96 11.62
C GLN A 51 -11.67 -21.06 12.86
N GLN A 52 -10.79 -21.36 13.81
CA GLN A 52 -10.63 -20.66 15.09
C GLN A 52 -10.02 -19.25 14.90
N ALA A 53 -9.19 -19.06 13.85
CA ALA A 53 -8.52 -17.80 13.63
C ALA A 53 -9.51 -16.68 13.25
N ARG A 54 -9.42 -15.56 13.95
CA ARG A 54 -10.16 -14.34 13.62
C ARG A 54 -9.51 -13.67 12.41
N LEU A 55 -10.28 -13.43 11.36
CA LEU A 55 -9.82 -12.68 10.19
C LEU A 55 -10.11 -11.19 10.38
N VAL A 56 -9.10 -10.37 10.19
CA VAL A 56 -9.20 -8.91 10.17
C VAL A 56 -8.81 -8.44 8.77
N TYR A 57 -9.72 -7.77 8.10
CA TYR A 57 -9.51 -7.34 6.71
C TYR A 57 -9.44 -5.82 6.62
N CYS A 58 -8.39 -5.33 6.00
CA CYS A 58 -8.22 -3.96 5.62
C CYS A 58 -8.33 -3.83 4.09
N SER A 59 -9.37 -3.19 3.60
CA SER A 59 -9.58 -2.98 2.16
C SER A 59 -8.70 -1.90 1.56
N SER A 60 -8.19 -0.98 2.37
CA SER A 60 -7.23 0.04 1.95
C SER A 60 -5.81 -0.49 2.04
N HIS A 61 -5.11 -0.51 0.90
CA HIS A 61 -3.70 -0.89 0.83
C HIS A 61 -2.81 0.05 1.65
N HIS A 62 -3.07 1.34 1.56
CA HIS A 62 -2.33 2.34 2.33
C HIS A 62 -2.58 2.27 3.84
N GLU A 63 -3.80 1.94 4.25
CA GLU A 63 -4.08 1.71 5.67
C GLU A 63 -3.29 0.52 6.20
N GLY A 64 -3.17 -0.55 5.40
CA GLY A 64 -2.32 -1.70 5.73
C GLY A 64 -0.86 -1.31 5.95
N HIS A 65 -0.29 -0.45 5.11
CA HIS A 65 1.06 0.10 5.29
C HIS A 65 1.16 0.94 6.56
N ALA A 66 0.14 1.76 6.85
CA ALA A 66 0.12 2.58 8.07
C ALA A 66 0.12 1.71 9.34
N TRP A 67 -0.69 0.65 9.38
CA TRP A 67 -0.70 -0.30 10.48
C TRP A 67 0.63 -1.03 10.65
N ALA A 68 1.29 -1.40 9.54
CA ALA A 68 2.60 -2.03 9.58
C ALA A 68 3.66 -1.09 10.19
N ALA A 69 3.66 0.18 9.80
CA ALA A 69 4.59 1.18 10.35
C ALA A 69 4.38 1.41 11.85
N ILE A 70 3.12 1.54 12.29
CA ILE A 70 2.77 1.73 13.70
C ILE A 70 3.21 0.52 14.54
N GLY A 71 2.91 -0.69 14.06
CA GLY A 71 3.24 -1.93 14.75
C GLY A 71 4.75 -2.15 14.89
N GLN A 72 5.52 -1.84 13.85
CA GLN A 72 6.97 -2.00 13.87
C GLN A 72 7.68 -0.99 14.77
N LEU A 73 7.18 0.24 14.85
CA LEU A 73 7.84 1.34 15.54
C LEU A 73 7.31 1.60 16.95
N SER A 74 6.26 0.88 17.38
CA SER A 74 5.62 1.07 18.69
C SER A 74 5.29 2.53 19.01
N LEU A 75 4.77 3.24 18.01
CA LEU A 75 4.50 4.68 18.10
C LEU A 75 3.32 4.96 19.05
N LYS A 76 3.41 6.05 19.82
CA LYS A 76 2.31 6.54 20.67
C LYS A 76 1.44 7.58 19.96
N ASP A 77 2.09 8.59 19.40
CA ASP A 77 1.48 9.64 18.58
C ASP A 77 2.32 9.85 17.34
N ALA A 78 1.70 9.83 16.17
CA ALA A 78 2.42 10.01 14.91
C ALA A 78 1.51 10.50 13.78
N LEU A 79 2.10 11.28 12.89
CA LEU A 79 1.60 11.42 11.53
C LEU A 79 2.25 10.31 10.69
N VAL A 80 1.42 9.45 10.12
CA VAL A 80 1.89 8.38 9.23
C VAL A 80 1.58 8.80 7.79
N VAL A 81 2.62 8.90 6.97
CA VAL A 81 2.51 9.23 5.56
C VAL A 81 2.85 8.00 4.74
N VAL A 82 1.91 7.56 3.93
CA VAL A 82 2.09 6.43 3.01
C VAL A 82 2.21 6.98 1.60
N ILE A 83 3.34 6.71 0.97
CA ILE A 83 3.62 7.08 -0.42
C ILE A 83 3.96 5.80 -1.16
N ASP A 84 3.10 5.41 -2.09
CA ASP A 84 3.26 4.17 -2.84
C ASP A 84 3.10 4.41 -4.35
N HIS A 85 3.35 3.36 -5.14
CA HIS A 85 3.10 3.40 -6.59
C HIS A 85 1.61 3.55 -6.88
N SER A 86 0.78 2.74 -6.23
CA SER A 86 -0.68 2.82 -6.25
C SER A 86 -1.26 1.90 -5.16
N GLY A 87 -2.28 2.36 -4.49
CA GLY A 87 -3.01 1.56 -3.51
C GLY A 87 -4.34 1.02 -4.04
N SER A 88 -5.32 0.97 -3.16
CA SER A 88 -6.66 0.48 -3.47
C SER A 88 -7.47 1.47 -4.30
N ILE A 89 -8.53 0.98 -4.94
CA ILE A 89 -9.47 1.80 -5.71
C ILE A 89 -10.32 2.63 -4.73
N ILE A 90 -10.34 3.93 -4.91
CA ILE A 90 -11.22 4.84 -4.14
C ILE A 90 -12.56 4.93 -4.83
N GLU A 91 -12.55 5.17 -6.14
CA GLU A 91 -13.75 5.35 -6.95
C GLU A 91 -13.54 4.75 -8.34
N SER A 92 -14.54 4.08 -8.85
CA SER A 92 -14.55 3.57 -10.22
C SER A 92 -15.90 3.79 -10.86
N ALA A 93 -15.93 4.54 -11.95
CA ALA A 93 -17.16 4.84 -12.70
C ALA A 93 -17.78 3.60 -13.37
N LYS A 94 -17.01 2.51 -13.58
CA LYS A 94 -17.44 1.32 -14.32
C LYS A 94 -17.10 -0.02 -13.64
N GLY A 95 -16.75 -0.01 -12.36
CA GLY A 95 -16.44 -1.25 -11.63
C GLY A 95 -15.14 -1.95 -12.05
N GLY A 96 -14.21 -1.24 -12.69
CA GLY A 96 -12.91 -1.76 -13.14
C GLY A 96 -11.78 -0.76 -12.95
N LEU A 97 -10.58 -1.10 -13.41
CA LEU A 97 -9.39 -0.23 -13.28
C LEU A 97 -9.38 0.92 -14.30
N ASP A 98 -10.19 0.82 -15.36
CA ASP A 98 -10.25 1.88 -16.37
C ASP A 98 -10.97 3.12 -15.85
N GLY A 99 -10.21 4.22 -15.72
CA GLY A 99 -10.70 5.48 -15.15
C GLY A 99 -10.93 5.46 -13.64
N ALA A 100 -10.47 4.41 -12.96
CA ALA A 100 -10.54 4.33 -11.51
C ALA A 100 -9.57 5.32 -10.87
N ARG A 101 -10.02 5.97 -9.79
CA ARG A 101 -9.16 6.72 -8.89
C ARG A 101 -8.57 5.77 -7.86
N VAL A 102 -7.26 5.80 -7.69
CA VAL A 102 -6.54 4.91 -6.76
C VAL A 102 -5.75 5.72 -5.74
N GLU A 103 -5.53 5.13 -4.57
CA GLU A 103 -4.70 5.73 -3.53
C GLU A 103 -3.29 5.98 -4.07
N GLN A 104 -2.73 7.18 -3.83
CA GLN A 104 -1.36 7.55 -4.18
C GLN A 104 -0.53 7.94 -2.98
N THR A 105 -1.03 8.89 -2.19
CA THR A 105 -0.44 9.31 -0.93
C THR A 105 -1.57 9.40 0.08
N SER A 106 -1.36 8.83 1.24
CA SER A 106 -2.35 8.89 2.33
C SER A 106 -1.69 9.37 3.60
N TYR A 107 -2.42 10.20 4.33
CA TYR A 107 -1.97 10.82 5.58
C TYR A 107 -2.89 10.34 6.70
N TYR A 108 -2.30 9.69 7.69
CA TYR A 108 -3.03 9.19 8.85
C TYR A 108 -2.51 9.82 10.12
N LEU A 109 -3.39 10.12 11.04
CA LEU A 109 -3.05 10.46 12.42
C LEU A 109 -3.21 9.21 13.28
N TRP A 110 -2.14 8.80 13.92
CA TRP A 110 -2.15 7.79 14.97
C TRP A 110 -2.12 8.49 16.32
N ARG A 111 -3.15 8.30 17.11
CA ARG A 111 -3.27 8.87 18.45
C ARG A 111 -4.28 8.05 19.28
N ASP A 112 -4.02 7.90 20.56
CA ASP A 112 -4.91 7.21 21.51
C ASP A 112 -5.33 5.81 21.05
N ASN A 113 -4.39 5.05 20.48
CA ASN A 113 -4.61 3.73 19.86
C ASN A 113 -5.65 3.74 18.73
N CYS A 114 -5.84 4.88 18.09
CA CYS A 114 -6.75 5.05 16.96
C CYS A 114 -5.98 5.56 15.74
N LEU A 115 -6.16 4.90 14.60
CA LEU A 115 -5.64 5.33 13.31
C LEU A 115 -6.78 6.03 12.55
N LYS A 116 -6.60 7.32 12.28
CA LYS A 116 -7.58 8.12 11.54
C LYS A 116 -6.99 8.61 10.23
N LEU A 117 -7.67 8.36 9.11
CA LEU A 117 -7.35 9.00 7.84
C LEU A 117 -7.62 10.51 7.95
N VAL A 118 -6.61 11.31 7.64
CA VAL A 118 -6.70 12.79 7.65
C VAL A 118 -6.93 13.31 6.24
N SER A 119 -6.15 12.79 5.29
CA SER A 119 -6.24 13.21 3.89
C SER A 119 -5.69 12.11 3.00
N ARG A 120 -6.15 12.08 1.78
CA ARG A 120 -5.70 11.14 0.75
C ARG A 120 -5.62 11.86 -0.59
N ASP A 121 -4.47 11.74 -1.24
CA ASP A 121 -4.32 12.12 -2.63
C ASP A 121 -4.63 10.90 -3.51
N HIS A 122 -5.31 11.10 -4.60
CA HIS A 122 -5.67 10.05 -5.54
C HIS A 122 -5.40 10.48 -6.98
N ASP A 123 -5.16 9.50 -7.86
CA ASP A 123 -5.01 9.75 -9.29
C ASP A 123 -6.33 10.17 -9.92
N ALA A 124 -6.30 11.29 -10.63
CA ALA A 124 -7.20 11.48 -11.76
C ALA A 124 -6.54 10.97 -13.05
N PRO A 125 -7.32 10.66 -14.10
CA PRO A 125 -6.76 10.27 -15.38
C PRO A 125 -5.77 11.33 -15.90
N GLY A 126 -4.50 10.93 -16.08
CA GLY A 126 -3.44 11.82 -16.53
C GLY A 126 -2.55 12.42 -15.45
N GLU A 127 -2.92 12.36 -14.18
CA GLU A 127 -2.10 12.79 -13.07
C GLU A 127 -1.06 11.73 -12.67
N ILE A 128 0.04 12.20 -12.09
CA ILE A 128 1.17 11.33 -11.75
C ILE A 128 1.56 11.61 -10.30
N GLY A 129 1.24 10.68 -9.40
CA GLY A 129 1.78 10.69 -8.05
C GLY A 129 3.27 10.32 -7.99
N TYR A 130 3.88 10.52 -6.84
CA TYR A 130 5.31 10.31 -6.63
C TYR A 130 5.77 8.90 -7.02
N GLY A 131 5.03 7.86 -6.64
CA GLY A 131 5.40 6.49 -6.96
C GLY A 131 5.34 6.20 -8.46
N ARG A 132 4.31 6.68 -9.15
CA ARG A 132 4.21 6.55 -10.62
C ARG A 132 5.24 7.39 -11.36
N PHE A 133 5.55 8.59 -10.85
CA PHE A 133 6.64 9.40 -11.37
C PHE A 133 7.96 8.63 -11.29
N TYR A 134 8.26 8.05 -10.14
CA TYR A 134 9.45 7.24 -9.94
C TYR A 134 9.53 6.07 -10.95
N SER A 135 8.42 5.39 -11.18
CA SER A 135 8.33 4.31 -12.18
C SER A 135 8.56 4.80 -13.61
N LYS A 136 8.07 6.00 -13.97
CA LYS A 136 8.34 6.60 -15.29
C LYS A 136 9.81 6.94 -15.46
N VAL A 137 10.44 7.53 -14.43
CA VAL A 137 11.89 7.80 -14.44
C VAL A 137 12.68 6.51 -14.56
N THR A 138 12.29 5.45 -13.84
CA THR A 138 12.91 4.12 -13.92
C THR A 138 12.94 3.61 -15.36
N ARG A 139 11.82 3.70 -16.08
CA ARG A 139 11.75 3.34 -17.50
C ARG A 139 12.56 4.26 -18.39
N TYR A 140 12.52 5.56 -18.14
CA TYR A 140 13.28 6.56 -18.91
C TYR A 140 14.79 6.31 -18.85
N VAL A 141 15.32 5.86 -17.70
CA VAL A 141 16.75 5.51 -17.53
C VAL A 141 17.11 4.17 -18.20
N GLY A 142 16.14 3.47 -18.77
CA GLY A 142 16.37 2.26 -19.57
C GLY A 142 16.06 0.94 -18.86
N PHE A 143 15.47 0.96 -17.67
CA PHE A 143 14.95 -0.26 -17.03
C PHE A 143 13.63 -0.70 -17.67
N GLY A 144 13.45 -2.01 -17.85
CA GLY A 144 12.32 -2.55 -18.62
C GLY A 144 10.98 -2.49 -17.93
N SER A 145 10.95 -2.44 -16.58
CA SER A 145 9.73 -2.57 -15.79
C SER A 145 9.69 -1.59 -14.62
N TYR A 146 8.48 -1.27 -14.15
CA TYR A 146 8.28 -0.56 -12.88
C TYR A 146 8.76 -1.38 -11.67
N HIS A 147 8.80 -2.70 -11.78
CA HIS A 147 9.38 -3.58 -10.76
C HIS A 147 10.90 -3.37 -10.60
N ASP A 148 11.53 -2.73 -11.55
CA ASP A 148 12.95 -2.39 -11.48
C ASP A 148 13.23 -1.10 -10.67
N ALA A 149 12.23 -0.53 -10.03
CA ALA A 149 12.38 0.68 -9.20
C ALA A 149 13.47 0.52 -8.11
N GLY A 150 13.62 -0.67 -7.55
CA GLY A 150 14.73 -0.98 -6.64
C GLY A 150 16.12 -0.85 -7.27
N LYS A 151 16.26 -1.19 -8.55
CA LYS A 151 17.52 -0.98 -9.29
C LYS A 151 17.79 0.50 -9.51
N MET A 152 16.74 1.28 -9.82
CA MET A 152 16.83 2.74 -9.93
C MET A 152 17.25 3.38 -8.60
N MET A 153 16.71 2.93 -7.47
CA MET A 153 17.16 3.37 -6.14
C MET A 153 18.64 3.05 -5.91
N GLY A 154 19.11 1.90 -6.36
CA GLY A 154 20.52 1.51 -6.29
C GLY A 154 21.44 2.41 -7.13
N LEU A 155 20.96 3.12 -8.15
CA LEU A 155 21.73 4.09 -8.91
C LEU A 155 21.85 5.46 -8.23
N ALA A 156 20.96 5.81 -7.32
CA ALA A 156 20.93 7.12 -6.70
C ALA A 156 22.27 7.55 -6.07
N PRO A 157 23.03 6.70 -5.37
CA PRO A 157 24.32 7.06 -4.79
C PRO A 157 25.41 7.42 -5.84
N PHE A 158 25.22 7.01 -7.10
CA PHE A 158 26.16 7.31 -8.18
C PHE A 158 25.84 8.60 -8.93
N GLY A 159 24.72 9.25 -8.56
CA GLY A 159 24.30 10.56 -9.09
C GLY A 159 25.09 11.71 -8.44
N ALA A 160 25.27 12.80 -9.19
CA ALA A 160 25.82 14.04 -8.68
C ALA A 160 24.74 15.12 -8.70
N THR A 161 24.25 15.48 -7.52
CA THR A 161 23.16 16.46 -7.35
C THR A 161 23.51 17.86 -7.85
N GLU A 162 24.82 18.22 -7.81
CA GLU A 162 25.29 19.52 -8.29
C GLU A 162 25.16 19.72 -9.80
N ARG A 163 24.96 18.64 -10.55
CA ARG A 163 24.83 18.66 -12.03
C ARG A 163 23.40 18.82 -12.51
N ILE A 164 22.44 18.68 -11.64
CA ILE A 164 21.03 18.74 -11.98
C ILE A 164 20.47 19.98 -11.25
N GLY A 165 20.16 21.03 -12.01
CA GLY A 165 19.33 22.09 -11.46
C GLY A 165 18.06 21.50 -10.86
N LEU A 166 17.55 22.06 -9.76
CA LEU A 166 16.25 21.69 -9.22
C LEU A 166 15.22 21.78 -10.34
N ILE A 167 14.74 20.63 -10.80
CA ILE A 167 13.56 20.59 -11.65
C ILE A 167 12.40 20.92 -10.72
N PRO A 168 11.73 22.07 -10.86
CA PRO A 168 10.54 22.35 -10.08
C PRO A 168 9.47 21.37 -10.56
N LEU A 169 9.30 20.29 -9.81
CA LEU A 169 8.20 19.38 -9.98
C LEU A 169 6.98 20.05 -9.35
N ALA A 170 6.34 20.94 -10.10
CA ALA A 170 5.05 21.48 -9.70
C ALA A 170 4.00 20.38 -9.92
N PHE A 171 3.76 19.58 -8.89
CA PHE A 171 2.59 18.72 -8.81
C PHE A 171 1.47 19.53 -8.16
N GLU A 172 0.83 20.40 -8.91
CA GLU A 172 -0.44 20.99 -8.51
C GLU A 172 -1.57 20.02 -8.88
N SER A 173 -1.88 19.07 -8.03
CA SER A 173 -3.16 18.40 -8.07
C SER A 173 -4.17 19.23 -7.29
N LYS A 174 -5.01 19.97 -7.98
CA LYS A 174 -6.12 20.73 -7.36
C LYS A 174 -7.39 19.89 -7.19
N GLU A 175 -7.50 18.73 -7.82
CA GLU A 175 -8.75 17.98 -7.92
C GLU A 175 -8.72 16.58 -7.28
N GLY A 176 -7.63 16.14 -6.73
CA GLY A 176 -7.46 14.76 -6.26
C GLY A 176 -7.26 14.61 -4.75
N ARG A 177 -7.70 15.54 -3.92
CA ARG A 177 -7.54 15.45 -2.47
C ARG A 177 -8.85 15.19 -1.76
N GLU A 178 -8.94 14.05 -1.10
CA GLU A 178 -10.00 13.74 -0.15
C GLU A 178 -9.53 14.12 1.27
N THR A 179 -10.29 14.97 1.95
CA THR A 179 -10.03 15.35 3.34
C THR A 179 -11.21 14.91 4.19
N THR A 180 -10.97 14.10 5.20
CA THR A 180 -11.99 13.71 6.17
C THR A 180 -12.01 14.70 7.33
N ALA A 181 -13.18 15.28 7.57
CA ALA A 181 -13.42 16.18 8.70
C ALA A 181 -13.49 15.44 10.05
#